data_22df5da9f13f44584cb2d4ead5106ded
#
_entry.id   22df5da9f13f44584cb2d4ead5106ded
#
_cell.length_a   1.000
_cell.length_b   1.000
_cell.length_c   1.000
_cell.angle_alpha   90.00
_cell.angle_beta   90.00
_cell.angle_gamma   90.00
#
_symmetry.space_group_name_H-M   'P 1'
#
loop_
_entity.id
_entity.type
_entity.pdbx_description
1 polymer ?
#
loop_
_entity_poly.entity_id
_entity_poly.type
_entity_poly.pdbx_seq_one_letter_code
_entity_poly.pdbx_strand_id
1 'polypeptide(L)'
;MLETKRCLLNTVHELDYENIKELYLNEEVRKYLGGPRKEETIRGVFNDMLSPEENCWYWIVREKKTKTFMGVVSLDPNDVNQEIEVSYQFLPMYWRVGYATEVAQEVIRYAFHELQLSKVIAVTQTANTPSRKLLERLRMKLIQTYYRFGAEQAVYSIEARDEILID
;
A
#
# COMPACT_ATOMS: atom_id res chain seq x y z
N MET A 1 -15.04 5.41 3.93
CA MET A 1 -14.81 3.95 3.96
C MET A 1 -14.90 3.38 2.55
N LEU A 2 -13.96 2.51 2.21
CA LEU A 2 -14.01 1.75 0.96
C LEU A 2 -14.28 0.28 1.31
N GLU A 3 -14.80 -0.47 0.36
CA GLU A 3 -14.94 -1.92 0.55
C GLU A 3 -14.73 -2.67 -0.76
N THR A 4 -14.25 -3.88 -0.63
CA THR A 4 -14.08 -4.82 -1.73
C THR A 4 -14.99 -6.03 -1.49
N LYS A 5 -14.86 -7.06 -2.31
CA LYS A 5 -15.62 -8.30 -2.10
C LYS A 5 -15.37 -8.91 -0.71
N ARG A 6 -14.11 -8.88 -0.24
CA ARG A 6 -13.70 -9.55 1.00
C ARG A 6 -13.20 -8.63 2.10
N CYS A 7 -12.96 -7.35 1.81
CA CYS A 7 -12.29 -6.44 2.74
C CYS A 7 -13.05 -5.14 2.99
N LEU A 8 -12.84 -4.59 4.19
CA LEU A 8 -13.25 -3.24 4.57
C LEU A 8 -12.01 -2.40 4.74
N LEU A 9 -12.02 -1.18 4.21
CA LEU A 9 -10.94 -0.22 4.31
C LEU A 9 -11.47 1.01 5.06
N ASN A 10 -11.04 1.15 6.31
CA ASN A 10 -11.48 2.25 7.17
C ASN A 10 -10.32 3.21 7.44
N THR A 11 -10.64 4.49 7.69
CA THR A 11 -9.64 5.44 8.16
C THR A 11 -9.04 4.95 9.47
N VAL A 12 -7.81 5.40 9.75
CA VAL A 12 -7.06 4.95 10.93
C VAL A 12 -7.68 5.55 12.21
N HIS A 13 -7.83 4.71 13.23
CA HIS A 13 -8.36 5.09 14.53
C HIS A 13 -7.31 4.80 15.61
N GLU A 14 -7.38 5.53 16.74
CA GLU A 14 -6.43 5.35 17.85
C GLU A 14 -6.34 3.89 18.33
N LEU A 15 -7.44 3.16 18.27
CA LEU A 15 -7.48 1.75 18.68
C LEU A 15 -6.71 0.80 17.74
N ASP A 16 -6.25 1.29 16.59
CA ASP A 16 -5.50 0.48 15.63
C ASP A 16 -4.00 0.41 15.93
N TYR A 17 -3.53 1.12 16.96
CA TYR A 17 -2.10 1.25 17.24
C TYR A 17 -1.39 -0.11 17.41
N GLU A 18 -1.95 -1.01 18.22
CA GLU A 18 -1.31 -2.30 18.47
C GLU A 18 -1.21 -3.16 17.19
N ASN A 19 -2.21 -3.09 16.32
CA ASN A 19 -2.20 -3.77 15.03
C ASN A 19 -1.12 -3.20 14.10
N ILE A 20 -1.01 -1.88 14.03
CA ILE A 20 0.02 -1.22 13.22
C ILE A 20 1.42 -1.54 13.75
N LYS A 21 1.58 -1.55 15.07
CA LYS A 21 2.83 -1.89 15.72
C LYS A 21 3.27 -3.32 15.35
N GLU A 22 2.35 -4.29 15.44
CA GLU A 22 2.61 -5.67 15.04
C GLU A 22 3.12 -5.74 13.59
N LEU A 23 2.46 -5.03 12.69
CA LEU A 23 2.81 -5.00 11.27
C LEU A 23 4.22 -4.43 11.05
N TYR A 24 4.53 -3.30 11.69
CA TYR A 24 5.82 -2.61 11.51
C TYR A 24 6.99 -3.29 12.22
N LEU A 25 6.73 -4.17 13.18
CA LEU A 25 7.77 -4.98 13.84
C LEU A 25 8.00 -6.32 13.14
N ASN A 26 7.15 -6.71 12.20
CA ASN A 26 7.21 -8.01 11.56
C ASN A 26 8.35 -8.08 10.53
N GLU A 27 9.28 -9.01 10.70
CA GLU A 27 10.44 -9.17 9.83
C GLU A 27 10.08 -9.55 8.41
N GLU A 28 9.12 -10.46 8.23
CA GLU A 28 8.69 -10.91 6.90
C GLU A 28 8.00 -9.78 6.13
N VAL A 29 7.11 -9.05 6.78
CA VAL A 29 6.41 -7.91 6.19
C VAL A 29 7.40 -6.84 5.72
N ARG A 30 8.42 -6.57 6.55
CA ARG A 30 9.37 -5.48 6.34
C ARG A 30 10.62 -5.88 5.56
N LYS A 31 10.74 -7.13 5.12
CA LYS A 31 11.93 -7.64 4.44
C LYS A 31 12.40 -6.75 3.27
N TYR A 32 11.48 -6.24 2.47
CA TYR A 32 11.78 -5.38 1.33
C TYR A 32 11.46 -3.90 1.59
N LEU A 33 11.21 -3.53 2.84
CA LEU A 33 10.81 -2.17 3.24
C LEU A 33 11.80 -1.56 4.24
N GLY A 34 13.04 -2.04 4.23
CA GLY A 34 14.08 -1.54 5.13
C GLY A 34 14.19 -2.28 6.46
N GLY A 35 13.50 -3.43 6.59
CA GLY A 35 13.49 -4.21 7.82
C GLY A 35 12.49 -3.70 8.85
N PRO A 36 12.37 -4.39 10.00
CA PRO A 36 11.48 -3.96 11.08
C PRO A 36 11.84 -2.55 11.55
N ARG A 37 10.81 -1.76 11.87
CA ARG A 37 11.04 -0.43 12.44
C ARG A 37 11.41 -0.55 13.93
N LYS A 38 12.16 0.44 14.40
CA LYS A 38 12.40 0.58 15.85
C LYS A 38 11.09 0.99 16.52
N GLU A 39 10.73 0.32 17.61
CA GLU A 39 9.46 0.52 18.30
C GLU A 39 9.23 2.00 18.65
N GLU A 40 10.27 2.71 19.10
CA GLU A 40 10.17 4.13 19.47
C GLU A 40 9.80 5.05 18.28
N THR A 41 9.95 4.59 17.03
CA THR A 41 9.59 5.37 15.85
C THR A 41 8.18 5.10 15.35
N ILE A 42 7.56 4.00 15.78
CA ILE A 42 6.26 3.57 15.28
C ILE A 42 5.15 4.54 15.68
N ARG A 43 5.20 5.07 16.91
CA ARG A 43 4.18 6.01 17.39
C ARG A 43 4.11 7.27 16.51
N GLY A 44 5.25 7.78 16.06
CA GLY A 44 5.31 8.94 15.17
C GLY A 44 4.66 8.64 13.82
N VAL A 45 4.98 7.48 13.23
CA VAL A 45 4.37 7.05 11.97
C VAL A 45 2.87 6.90 12.12
N PHE A 46 2.43 6.28 13.21
CA PHE A 46 1.01 6.10 13.49
C PHE A 46 0.26 7.44 13.66
N ASN A 47 0.89 8.40 14.33
CA ASN A 47 0.30 9.74 14.47
C ASN A 47 0.10 10.42 13.11
N ASP A 48 1.02 10.22 12.16
CA ASP A 48 0.86 10.74 10.80
C ASP A 48 -0.33 10.08 10.09
N MET A 49 -0.59 8.82 10.36
CA MET A 49 -1.75 8.11 9.81
C MET A 49 -3.07 8.59 10.43
N LEU A 50 -3.06 8.97 11.71
CA LEU A 50 -4.25 9.47 12.42
C LEU A 50 -4.65 10.87 11.93
N SER A 51 -3.66 11.70 11.60
CA SER A 51 -3.86 13.07 11.12
C SER A 51 -3.04 13.28 9.86
N PRO A 52 -3.48 12.70 8.73
CA PRO A 52 -2.70 12.75 7.50
C PRO A 52 -2.59 14.16 6.94
N GLU A 53 -1.44 14.45 6.35
CA GLU A 53 -1.20 15.69 5.60
C GLU A 53 -2.01 15.69 4.31
N GLU A 54 -2.06 16.85 3.64
CA GLU A 54 -2.68 16.99 2.34
C GLU A 54 -2.06 16.00 1.34
N ASN A 55 -2.92 15.37 0.55
CA ASN A 55 -2.53 14.35 -0.44
C ASN A 55 -1.99 13.05 0.16
N CYS A 56 -2.32 12.77 1.43
CA CYS A 56 -2.00 11.52 2.08
C CYS A 56 -3.28 10.84 2.55
N TRP A 57 -3.46 9.59 2.19
CA TRP A 57 -4.63 8.78 2.57
C TRP A 57 -4.14 7.44 3.10
N TYR A 58 -4.65 7.02 4.26
CA TYR A 58 -4.30 5.77 4.89
C TYR A 58 -5.56 5.01 5.28
N TRP A 59 -5.58 3.71 5.01
CA TRP A 59 -6.72 2.84 5.38
C TRP A 59 -6.21 1.61 6.11
N ILE A 60 -6.91 1.29 7.19
CA ILE A 60 -6.79 -0.01 7.85
C ILE A 60 -7.60 -1.01 7.05
N VAL A 61 -7.00 -2.14 6.73
CA VAL A 61 -7.68 -3.22 5.98
C VAL A 61 -8.10 -4.31 6.96
N ARG A 62 -9.39 -4.65 6.93
CA ARG A 62 -9.96 -5.72 7.75
C ARG A 62 -10.71 -6.70 6.88
N GLU A 63 -10.73 -7.97 7.29
CA GLU A 63 -11.55 -8.98 6.65
C GLU A 63 -13.02 -8.65 6.91
N LYS A 64 -13.85 -8.69 5.86
CA LYS A 64 -15.23 -8.18 5.92
C LYS A 64 -16.11 -8.92 6.93
N LYS A 65 -16.02 -10.25 7.00
CA LYS A 65 -16.86 -11.08 7.86
C LYS A 65 -16.43 -11.05 9.31
N THR A 66 -15.15 -11.25 9.57
CA THR A 66 -14.61 -11.39 10.93
C THR A 66 -14.20 -10.07 11.56
N LYS A 67 -14.00 -9.02 10.74
CA LYS A 67 -13.47 -7.72 11.16
C LYS A 67 -12.01 -7.82 11.65
N THR A 68 -11.33 -8.91 11.34
CA THR A 68 -9.93 -9.14 11.73
C THR A 68 -9.00 -8.21 10.96
N PHE A 69 -8.03 -7.63 11.65
CA PHE A 69 -7.01 -6.77 11.04
C PHE A 69 -6.13 -7.58 10.09
N MET A 70 -5.90 -7.05 8.90
CA MET A 70 -5.10 -7.70 7.87
C MET A 70 -3.84 -6.92 7.50
N GLY A 71 -3.93 -5.59 7.48
CA GLY A 71 -2.84 -4.76 7.02
C GLY A 71 -3.23 -3.30 6.84
N VAL A 72 -2.41 -2.57 6.11
CA VAL A 72 -2.61 -1.15 5.81
C VAL A 72 -2.34 -0.90 4.33
N VAL A 73 -3.09 0.02 3.74
CA VAL A 73 -2.87 0.50 2.38
C VAL A 73 -2.89 2.03 2.40
N SER A 74 -2.09 2.64 1.55
CA SER A 74 -2.02 4.10 1.48
C SER A 74 -1.88 4.63 0.05
N LEU A 75 -2.22 5.91 -0.08
CA LEU A 75 -1.87 6.75 -1.21
C LEU A 75 -1.18 7.97 -0.63
N ASP A 76 0.06 8.21 -1.01
CA ASP A 76 0.81 9.37 -0.52
C ASP A 76 1.92 9.75 -1.51
N PRO A 77 2.38 11.02 -1.48
CA PRO A 77 3.40 11.46 -2.41
C PRO A 77 4.70 10.68 -2.23
N ASN A 78 5.25 10.19 -3.33
CA ASN A 78 6.58 9.58 -3.33
C ASN A 78 7.62 10.67 -3.04
N ASP A 79 8.57 10.40 -2.16
CA ASP A 79 9.56 11.38 -1.72
C ASP A 79 10.63 11.73 -2.76
N VAL A 80 10.73 10.94 -3.83
CA VAL A 80 11.68 11.21 -4.93
C VAL A 80 11.07 12.15 -5.98
N ASN A 81 9.84 11.88 -6.42
CA ASN A 81 9.22 12.59 -7.55
C ASN A 81 7.89 13.26 -7.22
N GLN A 82 7.39 13.14 -5.98
CA GLN A 82 6.13 13.71 -5.51
C GLN A 82 4.88 13.15 -6.23
N GLU A 83 5.00 12.12 -7.04
CA GLU A 83 3.86 11.45 -7.64
C GLU A 83 3.14 10.60 -6.57
N ILE A 84 1.82 10.44 -6.70
CA ILE A 84 1.05 9.67 -5.73
C ILE A 84 1.34 8.18 -5.90
N GLU A 85 1.82 7.57 -4.82
CA GLU A 85 2.23 6.18 -4.77
C GLU A 85 1.22 5.38 -3.96
N VAL A 86 0.81 4.23 -4.49
CA VAL A 86 0.06 3.23 -3.73
C VAL A 86 1.04 2.32 -3.01
N SER A 87 0.84 2.15 -1.69
CA SER A 87 1.66 1.27 -0.85
C SER A 87 0.75 0.38 -0.04
N TYR A 88 1.20 -0.83 0.24
CA TYR A 88 0.43 -1.81 1.00
C TYR A 88 1.34 -2.69 1.84
N GLN A 89 0.87 -3.06 3.03
CA GLN A 89 1.53 -4.01 3.91
C GLN A 89 0.46 -4.90 4.52
N PHE A 90 0.62 -6.22 4.37
CA PHE A 90 -0.31 -7.22 4.92
C PHE A 90 0.45 -8.20 5.79
N LEU A 91 -0.20 -8.67 6.85
CA LEU A 91 0.35 -9.74 7.68
C LEU A 91 0.52 -11.01 6.83
N PRO A 92 1.59 -11.79 7.07
CA PRO A 92 1.94 -12.93 6.21
C PRO A 92 0.82 -13.97 6.01
N MET A 93 -0.04 -14.16 7.02
CA MET A 93 -1.16 -15.10 6.92
C MET A 93 -2.15 -14.77 5.81
N TYR A 94 -2.14 -13.52 5.31
CA TYR A 94 -3.06 -13.09 4.25
C TYR A 94 -2.39 -13.02 2.88
N TRP A 95 -1.15 -13.48 2.76
CA TRP A 95 -0.44 -13.48 1.48
C TRP A 95 -0.91 -14.61 0.56
N ARG A 96 -0.68 -14.45 -0.75
CA ARG A 96 -0.86 -15.47 -1.78
C ARG A 96 -2.30 -15.91 -2.06
N VAL A 97 -3.27 -15.18 -1.52
CA VAL A 97 -4.71 -15.48 -1.74
C VAL A 97 -5.44 -14.30 -2.39
N GLY A 98 -4.70 -13.32 -2.92
CA GLY A 98 -5.26 -12.23 -3.72
C GLY A 98 -5.77 -11.02 -2.98
N TYR A 99 -5.65 -10.96 -1.67
CA TYR A 99 -6.14 -9.81 -0.90
C TYR A 99 -5.45 -8.50 -1.28
N ALA A 100 -4.12 -8.51 -1.38
CA ALA A 100 -3.38 -7.28 -1.70
C ALA A 100 -3.73 -6.76 -3.09
N THR A 101 -3.90 -7.64 -4.07
CA THR A 101 -4.34 -7.27 -5.43
C THR A 101 -5.73 -6.65 -5.38
N GLU A 102 -6.66 -7.31 -4.69
CA GLU A 102 -8.05 -6.84 -4.56
C GLU A 102 -8.12 -5.44 -3.92
N VAL A 103 -7.38 -5.23 -2.84
CA VAL A 103 -7.35 -3.96 -2.10
C VAL A 103 -6.65 -2.87 -2.91
N ALA A 104 -5.50 -3.17 -3.51
CA ALA A 104 -4.78 -2.17 -4.31
C ALA A 104 -5.59 -1.73 -5.53
N GLN A 105 -6.30 -2.65 -6.16
CA GLN A 105 -7.19 -2.34 -7.28
C GLN A 105 -8.27 -1.33 -6.88
N GLU A 106 -8.93 -1.55 -5.73
CA GLU A 106 -9.96 -0.64 -5.24
C GLU A 106 -9.39 0.75 -4.89
N VAL A 107 -8.21 0.79 -4.27
CA VAL A 107 -7.56 2.05 -3.93
C VAL A 107 -7.16 2.83 -5.19
N ILE A 108 -6.69 2.15 -6.22
CA ILE A 108 -6.38 2.79 -7.51
C ILE A 108 -7.66 3.32 -8.16
N ARG A 109 -8.76 2.56 -8.13
CA ARG A 109 -10.07 3.04 -8.59
C ARG A 109 -10.49 4.32 -7.87
N TYR A 110 -10.38 4.32 -6.55
CA TYR A 110 -10.68 5.49 -5.72
C TYR A 110 -9.83 6.69 -6.13
N ALA A 111 -8.53 6.47 -6.35
CA ALA A 111 -7.61 7.52 -6.78
C ALA A 111 -8.08 8.18 -8.09
N PHE A 112 -8.52 7.40 -9.05
CA PHE A 112 -8.94 7.93 -10.35
C PHE A 112 -10.34 8.55 -10.31
N HIS A 113 -11.30 7.92 -9.65
CA HIS A 113 -12.70 8.35 -9.68
C HIS A 113 -13.06 9.38 -8.62
N GLU A 114 -12.56 9.21 -7.41
CA GLU A 114 -12.90 10.14 -6.31
C GLU A 114 -11.89 11.27 -6.16
N LEU A 115 -10.60 10.95 -6.26
CA LEU A 115 -9.55 11.96 -6.13
C LEU A 115 -9.21 12.64 -7.46
N GLN A 116 -9.75 12.14 -8.57
CA GLN A 116 -9.52 12.68 -9.93
C GLN A 116 -8.04 12.75 -10.30
N LEU A 117 -7.25 11.80 -9.82
CA LEU A 117 -5.84 11.70 -10.18
C LEU A 117 -5.73 11.16 -11.62
N SER A 118 -4.71 11.61 -12.34
CA SER A 118 -4.45 11.13 -13.70
C SER A 118 -3.52 9.92 -13.73
N LYS A 119 -2.77 9.68 -12.63
CA LYS A 119 -1.74 8.66 -12.58
C LYS A 119 -1.49 8.23 -11.14
N VAL A 120 -1.16 6.94 -10.96
CA VAL A 120 -0.71 6.36 -9.70
C VAL A 120 0.54 5.56 -9.98
N ILE A 121 1.55 5.67 -9.11
CA ILE A 121 2.76 4.85 -9.18
C ILE A 121 2.81 3.86 -8.02
N ALA A 122 3.70 2.87 -8.16
CA ALA A 122 4.05 1.96 -7.07
C ALA A 122 5.55 1.66 -7.19
N VAL A 123 6.24 1.59 -6.05
CA VAL A 123 7.67 1.31 -6.01
C VAL A 123 7.89 0.06 -5.18
N THR A 124 8.69 -0.87 -5.71
CA THR A 124 9.06 -2.08 -4.99
C THR A 124 10.50 -2.43 -5.30
N GLN A 125 11.18 -3.12 -4.39
CA GLN A 125 12.51 -3.63 -4.72
C GLN A 125 12.41 -4.63 -5.87
N THR A 126 13.34 -4.56 -6.82
CA THR A 126 13.38 -5.47 -7.96
C THR A 126 13.41 -6.93 -7.52
N ALA A 127 14.05 -7.23 -6.39
CA ALA A 127 14.13 -8.56 -5.82
C ALA A 127 12.79 -9.08 -5.26
N ASN A 128 11.82 -8.18 -5.01
CA ASN A 128 10.52 -8.56 -4.47
C ASN A 128 9.61 -9.06 -5.59
N THR A 129 9.83 -10.30 -6.02
CA THR A 129 9.10 -10.92 -7.13
C THR A 129 7.58 -10.99 -6.89
N PRO A 130 7.08 -11.37 -5.68
CA PRO A 130 5.63 -11.38 -5.45
C PRO A 130 4.98 -10.01 -5.65
N SER A 131 5.62 -8.94 -5.17
CA SER A 131 5.10 -7.59 -5.35
C SER A 131 5.11 -7.17 -6.82
N ARG A 132 6.17 -7.46 -7.55
CA ARG A 132 6.25 -7.16 -8.98
C ARG A 132 5.15 -7.86 -9.77
N LYS A 133 4.90 -9.14 -9.47
CA LYS A 133 3.81 -9.89 -10.11
C LYS A 133 2.44 -9.30 -9.78
N LEU A 134 2.25 -8.82 -8.55
CA LEU A 134 1.02 -8.14 -8.14
C LEU A 134 0.80 -6.89 -8.99
N LEU A 135 1.82 -6.05 -9.13
CA LEU A 135 1.74 -4.82 -9.91
C LEU A 135 1.46 -5.10 -11.40
N GLU A 136 2.05 -6.16 -11.93
CA GLU A 136 1.77 -6.60 -13.31
C GLU A 136 0.31 -7.05 -13.48
N ARG A 137 -0.24 -7.76 -12.50
CA ARG A 137 -1.67 -8.15 -12.52
C ARG A 137 -2.59 -6.93 -12.49
N LEU A 138 -2.17 -5.84 -11.84
CA LEU A 138 -2.90 -4.58 -11.82
C LEU A 138 -2.74 -3.78 -13.12
N ARG A 139 -2.05 -4.32 -14.12
CA ARG A 139 -1.76 -3.66 -15.40
C ARG A 139 -0.87 -2.43 -15.27
N MET A 140 -0.13 -2.33 -14.17
CA MET A 140 0.89 -1.30 -14.02
C MET A 140 2.10 -1.66 -14.86
N LYS A 141 2.75 -0.65 -15.44
CA LYS A 141 3.90 -0.82 -16.33
C LYS A 141 5.18 -0.37 -15.64
N LEU A 142 6.23 -1.17 -15.77
CA LEU A 142 7.57 -0.78 -15.32
C LEU A 142 8.06 0.41 -16.15
N ILE A 143 8.37 1.52 -15.49
CA ILE A 143 8.80 2.74 -16.18
C ILE A 143 10.26 3.09 -15.94
N GLN A 144 10.83 2.70 -14.79
CA GLN A 144 12.25 2.94 -14.51
C GLN A 144 12.72 2.10 -13.32
N THR A 145 14.04 2.03 -13.15
CA THR A 145 14.67 1.46 -11.97
C THR A 145 15.72 2.45 -11.46
N TYR A 146 15.99 2.43 -10.15
CA TYR A 146 17.04 3.23 -9.54
C TYR A 146 17.53 2.55 -8.25
N TYR A 147 18.73 2.94 -7.81
CA TYR A 147 19.28 2.42 -6.55
C TYR A 147 18.98 3.37 -5.41
N ARG A 148 18.42 2.83 -4.32
CA ARG A 148 18.16 3.56 -3.09
C ARG A 148 18.05 2.57 -1.93
N PHE A 149 18.48 2.97 -0.74
CA PHE A 149 18.45 2.12 0.46
C PHE A 149 19.20 0.80 0.28
N GLY A 150 20.28 0.82 -0.51
CA GLY A 150 21.12 -0.36 -0.73
C GLY A 150 20.54 -1.41 -1.68
N ALA A 151 19.47 -1.08 -2.42
CA ALA A 151 18.82 -2.04 -3.33
C ALA A 151 18.27 -1.34 -4.57
N GLU A 152 18.15 -2.12 -5.65
CA GLU A 152 17.49 -1.65 -6.86
C GLU A 152 15.98 -1.59 -6.62
N GLN A 153 15.39 -0.43 -6.95
CA GLN A 153 13.97 -0.16 -6.85
C GLN A 153 13.36 -0.14 -8.26
N ALA A 154 12.20 -0.75 -8.41
CA ALA A 154 11.44 -0.75 -9.66
C ALA A 154 10.21 0.14 -9.50
N VAL A 155 10.04 1.10 -10.40
CA VAL A 155 8.89 2.03 -10.41
C VAL A 155 7.91 1.57 -11.47
N TYR A 156 6.68 1.32 -11.03
CA TYR A 156 5.55 0.95 -11.88
C TYR A 156 4.55 2.10 -11.91
N SER A 157 3.81 2.22 -13.02
CA SER A 157 2.84 3.30 -13.20
C SER A 157 1.60 2.80 -13.91
N ILE A 158 0.46 3.39 -13.57
CA ILE A 158 -0.79 3.24 -14.30
C ILE A 158 -1.45 4.61 -14.44
N GLU A 159 -1.97 4.90 -15.62
CA GLU A 159 -2.71 6.13 -15.89
C GLU A 159 -4.21 5.87 -15.88
N ALA A 160 -4.99 6.89 -15.51
CA ALA A 160 -6.45 6.78 -15.44
C ALA A 160 -7.08 6.30 -16.75
N ARG A 161 -6.54 6.72 -17.90
CA ARG A 161 -7.01 6.27 -19.22
C ARG A 161 -6.87 4.76 -19.46
N ASP A 162 -6.01 4.10 -18.69
CA ASP A 162 -5.72 2.65 -18.82
C ASP A 162 -6.47 1.82 -17.78
N GLU A 163 -7.26 2.44 -16.91
CA GLU A 163 -7.97 1.75 -15.82
C GLU A 163 -8.93 0.67 -16.32
N ILE A 164 -9.58 0.92 -17.42
CA ILE A 164 -10.54 -0.01 -18.04
C ILE A 164 -9.92 -1.39 -18.30
N LEU A 165 -8.60 -1.49 -18.35
CA LEU A 165 -7.88 -2.75 -18.56
C LEU A 165 -7.70 -3.57 -17.27
N ILE A 166 -8.08 -3.02 -16.11
CA ILE A 166 -7.93 -3.70 -14.81
C ILE A 166 -9.07 -4.71 -14.57
N ASP A 167 -10.22 -4.54 -15.18
CA ASP A 167 -11.44 -5.36 -14.98
C ASP A 167 -11.23 -6.86 -15.28
#